data_a128bdd1a2e738b05b3629f9cb1a4161
#
_entry.id   a128bdd1a2e738b05b3629f9cb1a4161
#
_cell.length_a   1.000
_cell.length_b   1.000
_cell.length_c   1.000
_cell.angle_alpha   90.00
_cell.angle_beta   90.00
_cell.angle_gamma   90.00
#
_symmetry.space_group_name_H-M   'P 1'
#
loop_
_entity.id
_entity.type
_entity.pdbx_description
1 polymer ?
#
loop_
_entity_poly.entity_id
_entity_poly.type
_entity_poly.pdbx_seq_one_letter_code
_entity_poly.pdbx_strand_id
1 'polypeptide(L)'
;PELEFTIPIGEGRKGTVGDCWDRTWVRMQEIHESVKIIEQCLVALQGEHKRTKEFNPQAMVPKKIRPQAQDFYIRGESPKGELGFFFRADGKTDVPFRCKGRSCCFSNLSVLPEISRGVLVADLIAIIGSIDMVMGEVDR
;
A
#
# COMPACT_ATOMS: atom_id res chain seq x y z
N PRO A 1 19.08 -2.53 8.92
CA PRO A 1 19.46 -3.49 7.91
C PRO A 1 18.52 -3.36 6.72
N GLU A 2 19.09 -3.40 5.51
CA GLU A 2 18.28 -3.42 4.29
C GLU A 2 17.73 -4.84 4.11
N LEU A 3 16.43 -4.92 3.78
CA LEU A 3 15.77 -6.18 3.48
C LEU A 3 16.01 -6.55 2.01
N GLU A 4 16.28 -7.81 1.75
CA GLU A 4 16.45 -8.34 0.40
C GLU A 4 15.10 -8.83 -0.13
N PHE A 5 14.62 -8.23 -1.21
CA PHE A 5 13.40 -8.64 -1.90
C PHE A 5 13.45 -8.24 -3.37
N THR A 6 12.64 -8.89 -4.17
CA THR A 6 12.48 -8.61 -5.59
C THR A 6 11.12 -7.94 -5.82
N ILE A 7 11.05 -6.99 -6.74
CA ILE A 7 9.78 -6.39 -7.15
C ILE A 7 9.25 -7.18 -8.36
N PRO A 8 8.19 -7.98 -8.21
CA PRO A 8 7.60 -8.70 -9.32
C PRO A 8 6.98 -7.76 -10.36
N ILE A 9 7.19 -8.09 -11.61
CA ILE A 9 6.60 -7.37 -12.75
C ILE A 9 5.84 -8.32 -13.65
N GLY A 10 4.83 -7.81 -14.34
CA GLY A 10 4.09 -8.56 -15.34
C GLY A 10 4.92 -8.85 -16.58
N GLU A 11 4.91 -10.10 -17.03
CA GLU A 11 5.70 -10.59 -18.17
C GLU A 11 4.82 -11.13 -19.32
N GLY A 12 3.49 -11.17 -19.11
CA GLY A 12 2.57 -11.72 -20.12
C GLY A 12 2.75 -13.22 -20.40
N ARG A 13 3.12 -14.01 -19.39
CA ARG A 13 3.51 -15.44 -19.55
C ARG A 13 2.44 -16.32 -20.20
N LYS A 14 1.16 -15.99 -20.06
CA LYS A 14 0.02 -16.74 -20.61
C LYS A 14 -0.89 -15.93 -21.52
N GLY A 15 -0.52 -14.70 -21.81
CA GLY A 15 -1.33 -13.79 -22.62
C GLY A 15 -0.60 -12.49 -22.93
N THR A 16 -1.30 -11.39 -22.72
CA THR A 16 -0.72 -10.05 -22.92
C THR A 16 -0.24 -9.48 -21.61
N VAL A 17 0.89 -8.78 -21.64
CA VAL A 17 1.38 -8.04 -20.46
C VAL A 17 0.28 -7.14 -19.90
N GLY A 18 0.00 -7.29 -18.61
CA GLY A 18 -1.01 -6.51 -17.91
C GLY A 18 -2.46 -6.98 -18.09
N ASP A 19 -2.71 -8.17 -18.63
CA ASP A 19 -4.03 -8.78 -18.62
C ASP A 19 -4.46 -9.25 -17.20
N CYS A 20 -5.68 -9.75 -17.05
CA CYS A 20 -6.20 -10.19 -15.74
C CYS A 20 -5.35 -11.29 -15.10
N TRP A 21 -4.83 -12.21 -15.92
CA TRP A 21 -3.99 -13.29 -15.44
C TRP A 21 -2.65 -12.76 -14.95
N ASP A 22 -2.04 -11.91 -15.74
CA ASP A 22 -0.72 -11.34 -15.44
C ASP A 22 -0.76 -10.48 -14.15
N ARG A 23 -1.78 -9.63 -13.99
CA ARG A 23 -1.98 -8.86 -12.75
C ARG A 23 -2.19 -9.76 -11.52
N THR A 24 -2.92 -10.85 -11.68
CA THR A 24 -3.13 -11.83 -10.60
C THR A 24 -1.82 -12.56 -10.27
N TRP A 25 -1.06 -12.93 -11.30
CA TRP A 25 0.23 -13.59 -11.14
C TRP A 25 1.24 -12.73 -10.39
N VAL A 26 1.34 -11.45 -10.71
CA VAL A 26 2.20 -10.50 -9.98
C VAL A 26 1.88 -10.51 -8.48
N ARG A 27 0.60 -10.42 -8.10
CA ARG A 27 0.20 -10.50 -6.68
C ARG A 27 0.56 -11.81 -6.01
N MET A 28 0.48 -12.92 -6.71
CA MET A 28 0.93 -14.21 -6.17
C MET A 28 2.44 -14.22 -5.90
N GLN A 29 3.22 -13.56 -6.75
CA GLN A 29 4.67 -13.41 -6.53
C GLN A 29 4.96 -12.45 -5.37
N GLU A 30 4.20 -11.36 -5.21
CA GLU A 30 4.33 -10.44 -4.09
C GLU A 30 4.08 -11.12 -2.74
N ILE A 31 3.18 -12.11 -2.68
CA ILE A 31 2.98 -12.92 -1.47
C ILE A 31 4.26 -13.69 -1.11
N HIS A 32 4.94 -14.28 -2.09
CA HIS A 32 6.21 -14.99 -1.85
C HIS A 32 7.30 -14.04 -1.35
N GLU A 33 7.41 -12.86 -1.94
CA GLU A 33 8.39 -11.85 -1.49
C GLU A 33 8.04 -11.34 -0.08
N SER A 34 6.76 -11.18 0.24
CA SER A 34 6.32 -10.82 1.60
C SER A 34 6.71 -11.87 2.64
N VAL A 35 6.61 -13.15 2.31
CA VAL A 35 7.06 -14.24 3.19
C VAL A 35 8.58 -14.16 3.43
N LYS A 36 9.37 -13.92 2.39
CA LYS A 36 10.84 -13.73 2.53
C LYS A 36 11.18 -12.54 3.43
N ILE A 37 10.45 -11.43 3.31
CA ILE A 37 10.64 -10.26 4.18
C ILE A 37 10.32 -10.61 5.63
N ILE A 38 9.22 -11.34 5.88
CA ILE A 38 8.84 -11.78 7.23
C ILE A 38 9.94 -12.68 7.82
N GLU A 39 10.47 -13.63 7.07
CA GLU A 39 11.55 -14.51 7.52
C GLU A 39 12.79 -13.72 7.92
N GLN A 40 13.21 -12.74 7.11
CA GLN A 40 14.34 -11.86 7.41
C GLN A 40 14.09 -11.04 8.70
N CYS A 41 12.89 -10.49 8.84
CA CYS A 41 12.51 -9.76 10.05
C CYS A 41 12.54 -10.65 11.30
N LEU A 42 12.06 -11.88 11.21
CA LEU A 42 12.09 -12.82 12.33
C LEU A 42 13.51 -13.17 12.75
N VAL A 43 14.41 -13.40 11.79
CA VAL A 43 15.83 -13.65 12.06
C VAL A 43 16.48 -12.43 12.73
N ALA A 44 16.20 -11.23 12.22
CA ALA A 44 16.72 -9.99 12.80
C ALA A 44 16.25 -9.78 14.25
N LEU A 45 14.95 -9.95 14.50
CA LEU A 45 14.36 -9.83 15.85
C LEU A 45 14.92 -10.85 16.82
N GLN A 46 15.11 -12.11 16.41
CA GLN A 46 15.71 -13.13 17.25
C GLN A 46 17.17 -12.79 17.61
N GLY A 47 17.92 -12.26 16.66
CA GLY A 47 19.29 -11.79 16.88
C GLY A 47 19.35 -10.62 17.87
N GLU A 48 18.49 -9.62 17.70
CA GLU A 48 18.40 -8.45 18.57
C GLU A 48 17.97 -8.83 20.00
N HIS A 49 16.94 -9.66 20.14
CA HIS A 49 16.45 -10.13 21.43
C HIS A 49 17.51 -10.91 22.22
N LYS A 50 18.30 -11.75 21.55
CA LYS A 50 19.43 -12.46 22.17
C LYS A 50 20.52 -11.50 22.66
N ARG A 51 20.73 -10.38 21.95
CA ARG A 51 21.81 -9.42 22.24
C ARG A 51 21.44 -8.45 23.35
N THR A 52 20.22 -7.92 23.35
CA THR A 52 19.80 -6.84 24.27
C THR A 52 18.98 -7.32 25.44
N LYS A 53 18.32 -8.48 25.37
CA LYS A 53 17.30 -8.99 26.31
C LYS A 53 16.15 -8.00 26.57
N GLU A 54 16.18 -6.85 25.95
CA GLU A 54 15.15 -5.81 26.04
C GLU A 54 14.68 -5.45 24.63
N PHE A 55 13.47 -5.86 24.31
CA PHE A 55 12.80 -5.41 23.10
C PHE A 55 11.80 -4.34 23.51
N ASN A 56 12.13 -3.07 23.26
CA ASN A 56 11.19 -1.96 23.45
C ASN A 56 10.73 -1.42 22.10
N PRO A 57 9.59 -1.91 21.57
CA PRO A 57 9.07 -1.46 20.29
C PRO A 57 8.41 -0.09 20.36
N GLN A 58 8.32 0.53 21.53
CA GLN A 58 7.63 1.80 21.69
C GLN A 58 8.55 2.97 21.32
N ALA A 59 8.31 3.54 20.15
CA ALA A 59 8.82 4.86 19.86
C ALA A 59 8.19 5.86 20.85
N MET A 60 9.01 6.72 21.48
CA MET A 60 8.52 7.83 22.29
C MET A 60 7.85 8.86 21.39
N VAL A 61 6.58 8.67 21.09
CA VAL A 61 5.78 9.65 20.37
C VAL A 61 5.15 10.60 21.39
N PRO A 62 5.28 11.92 21.24
CA PRO A 62 4.61 12.87 22.11
C PRO A 62 3.09 12.63 22.11
N LYS A 63 2.46 12.68 23.31
CA LYS A 63 1.00 12.49 23.42
C LYS A 63 0.20 13.56 22.67
N LYS A 64 0.77 14.73 22.47
CA LYS A 64 0.18 15.85 21.71
C LYS A 64 1.22 16.43 20.80
N ILE A 65 0.90 16.48 19.51
CA ILE A 65 1.72 17.10 18.49
C ILE A 65 0.98 18.36 18.02
N ARG A 66 1.66 19.50 18.09
CA ARG A 66 1.14 20.79 17.56
C ARG A 66 2.05 21.21 16.42
N PRO A 67 1.74 20.82 15.18
CA PRO A 67 2.54 21.20 14.03
C PRO A 67 2.39 22.71 13.78
N GLN A 68 3.41 23.31 13.17
CA GLN A 68 3.34 24.71 12.73
C GLN A 68 2.21 24.90 11.71
N ALA A 69 1.71 26.13 11.58
CA ALA A 69 0.67 26.47 10.59
C ALA A 69 1.23 26.31 9.18
N GLN A 70 0.97 25.18 8.57
CA GLN A 70 1.39 24.89 7.19
C GLN A 70 0.61 23.69 6.61
N ASP A 71 0.79 23.49 5.32
CA ASP A 71 0.28 22.33 4.61
C ASP A 71 1.34 21.22 4.58
N PHE A 72 0.91 20.00 4.86
CA PHE A 72 1.74 18.79 4.82
C PHE A 72 1.12 17.81 3.83
N TYR A 73 1.94 17.24 2.99
CA TYR A 73 1.56 16.08 2.21
C TYR A 73 2.55 14.95 2.46
N ILE A 74 2.05 13.83 2.93
CA ILE A 74 2.83 12.64 3.22
C ILE A 74 2.24 11.50 2.40
N ARG A 75 3.10 10.75 1.75
CA ARG A 75 2.74 9.54 1.03
C ARG A 75 3.54 8.36 1.55
N GLY A 76 2.90 7.23 1.54
CA GLY A 76 3.51 5.96 1.93
C GLY A 76 2.98 4.85 1.05
N GLU A 77 3.62 3.72 1.12
CA GLU A 77 3.16 2.50 0.47
C GLU A 77 2.06 1.85 1.29
N SER A 78 1.00 1.44 0.63
CA SER A 78 -0.02 0.53 1.16
C SER A 78 -0.03 -0.75 0.31
N PRO A 79 -0.64 -1.85 0.80
CA PRO A 79 -0.65 -3.12 0.08
C PRO A 79 -1.18 -3.04 -1.36
N LYS A 80 -1.94 -2.01 -1.69
CA LYS A 80 -2.59 -1.84 -3.00
C LYS A 80 -2.10 -0.62 -3.79
N GLY A 81 -1.04 0.04 -3.31
CA GLY A 81 -0.40 1.16 -3.99
C GLY A 81 -0.13 2.37 -3.10
N GLU A 82 0.05 3.53 -3.70
CA GLU A 82 0.38 4.75 -2.98
C GLU A 82 -0.82 5.29 -2.20
N LEU A 83 -0.69 5.37 -0.86
CA LEU A 83 -1.60 6.03 0.04
C LEU A 83 -1.04 7.40 0.42
N GLY A 84 -1.81 8.46 0.24
CA GLY A 84 -1.38 9.82 0.54
C GLY A 84 -2.31 10.51 1.53
N PHE A 85 -1.73 11.32 2.41
CA PHE A 85 -2.50 12.18 3.31
C PHE A 85 -2.06 13.63 3.19
N PHE A 86 -3.04 14.49 2.95
CA PHE A 86 -2.88 15.93 3.04
C PHE A 86 -3.46 16.43 4.35
N PHE A 87 -2.66 17.20 5.09
CA PHE A 87 -3.08 17.87 6.31
C PHE A 87 -2.80 19.36 6.23
N ARG A 88 -3.74 20.15 6.71
CA ARG A 88 -3.54 21.57 6.98
C ARG A 88 -3.59 21.80 8.47
N ALA A 89 -2.49 22.29 9.04
CA ALA A 89 -2.38 22.65 10.44
C ALA A 89 -2.61 24.17 10.63
N ASP A 90 -3.23 24.55 11.75
CA ASP A 90 -3.46 25.94 12.14
C ASP A 90 -2.37 26.51 13.06
N GLY A 91 -1.43 25.68 13.51
CA GLY A 91 -0.38 26.04 14.45
C GLY A 91 -0.82 26.23 15.91
N LYS A 92 -2.10 26.03 16.20
CA LYS A 92 -2.69 26.32 17.53
C LYS A 92 -3.18 25.07 18.23
N THR A 93 -3.73 24.14 17.47
CA THR A 93 -4.38 22.92 17.99
C THR A 93 -3.62 21.67 17.56
N ASP A 94 -3.93 20.55 18.21
CA ASP A 94 -3.49 19.21 17.85
C ASP A 94 -4.45 18.52 16.86
N VAL A 95 -5.51 19.21 16.46
CA VAL A 95 -6.48 18.75 15.47
C VAL A 95 -6.20 19.46 14.15
N PRO A 96 -6.07 18.75 13.04
CA PRO A 96 -5.85 19.38 11.75
C PRO A 96 -7.09 20.17 11.31
N PHE A 97 -6.90 21.37 10.78
CA PHE A 97 -7.95 22.18 10.19
C PHE A 97 -8.61 21.46 9.00
N ARG A 98 -7.82 20.73 8.24
CA ARG A 98 -8.27 19.92 7.12
C ARG A 98 -7.41 18.66 7.00
N CYS A 99 -8.06 17.55 6.76
CA CYS A 99 -7.41 16.28 6.38
C CYS A 99 -8.06 15.76 5.09
N LYS A 100 -7.24 15.29 4.15
CA LYS A 100 -7.72 14.64 2.94
C LYS A 100 -6.84 13.42 2.65
N GLY A 101 -7.46 12.24 2.54
CA GLY A 101 -6.80 11.01 2.13
C GLY A 101 -6.84 10.86 0.61
N ARG A 102 -5.73 10.45 0.01
CA ARG A 102 -5.66 9.92 -1.36
C ARG A 102 -5.63 8.40 -1.27
N SER A 103 -6.70 7.79 -1.70
CA SER A 103 -6.82 6.33 -1.74
C SER A 103 -6.12 5.77 -2.97
N CYS A 104 -5.36 4.69 -2.80
CA CYS A 104 -4.79 3.95 -3.91
C CYS A 104 -5.88 3.21 -4.71
N CYS A 105 -6.86 2.60 -4.04
CA CYS A 105 -7.94 1.87 -4.70
C CYS A 105 -8.82 2.77 -5.57
N PHE A 106 -9.13 3.99 -5.13
CA PHE A 106 -9.84 4.97 -5.94
C PHE A 106 -9.05 5.35 -7.21
N SER A 107 -7.74 5.54 -7.06
CA SER A 107 -6.86 5.85 -8.20
C SER A 107 -6.76 4.66 -9.17
N ASN A 108 -6.63 3.43 -8.66
CA ASN A 108 -6.56 2.22 -9.47
C ASN A 108 -7.86 1.96 -10.23
N LEU A 109 -9.02 2.28 -9.62
CA LEU A 109 -10.32 2.13 -10.27
C LEU A 109 -10.49 3.03 -11.49
N SER A 110 -9.77 4.15 -11.55
CA SER A 110 -9.85 5.08 -12.68
C SER A 110 -9.43 4.47 -14.03
N VAL A 111 -8.71 3.35 -14.03
CA VAL A 111 -8.32 2.63 -15.25
C VAL A 111 -9.46 1.79 -15.82
N LEU A 112 -10.50 1.50 -15.03
CA LEU A 112 -11.58 0.57 -15.42
C LEU A 112 -12.25 0.92 -16.76
N PRO A 113 -12.57 2.18 -17.08
CA PRO A 113 -13.17 2.53 -18.38
C PRO A 113 -12.30 2.16 -19.58
N GLU A 114 -10.98 2.20 -19.43
CA GLU A 114 -10.05 1.87 -20.51
C GLU A 114 -9.92 0.36 -20.71
N ILE A 115 -9.74 -0.41 -19.63
CA ILE A 115 -9.50 -1.86 -19.73
C ILE A 115 -10.78 -2.68 -19.94
N SER A 116 -11.95 -2.05 -19.82
CA SER A 116 -13.25 -2.70 -20.08
C SER A 116 -13.80 -2.48 -21.48
N ARG A 117 -13.08 -1.78 -22.34
CA ARG A 117 -13.53 -1.54 -23.74
C ARG A 117 -13.47 -2.83 -24.57
N GLY A 118 -14.57 -3.15 -25.21
CA GLY A 118 -14.66 -4.29 -26.13
C GLY A 118 -14.71 -5.68 -25.47
N VAL A 119 -14.88 -5.74 -24.15
CA VAL A 119 -15.01 -6.99 -23.41
C VAL A 119 -16.48 -7.33 -23.14
N LEU A 120 -16.76 -8.58 -22.79
CA LEU A 120 -18.10 -9.01 -22.39
C LEU A 120 -18.43 -8.46 -20.98
N VAL A 121 -19.71 -8.19 -20.73
CA VAL A 121 -20.16 -7.75 -19.40
C VAL A 121 -19.81 -8.78 -18.32
N ALA A 122 -19.82 -10.06 -18.64
CA ALA A 122 -19.41 -11.14 -17.74
C ALA A 122 -17.92 -11.04 -17.33
N ASP A 123 -17.07 -10.55 -18.22
CA ASP A 123 -15.63 -10.42 -17.94
C ASP A 123 -15.33 -9.23 -17.02
N LEU A 124 -16.26 -8.29 -16.88
CA LEU A 124 -16.08 -7.10 -16.03
C LEU A 124 -15.81 -7.48 -14.57
N ILE A 125 -16.42 -8.55 -14.07
CA ILE A 125 -16.18 -9.05 -12.71
C ILE A 125 -14.73 -9.51 -12.55
N ALA A 126 -14.20 -10.23 -13.53
CA ALA A 126 -12.81 -10.69 -13.52
C ALA A 126 -11.84 -9.49 -13.62
N ILE A 127 -12.17 -8.51 -14.45
CA ILE A 127 -11.37 -7.27 -14.61
C ILE A 127 -11.32 -6.51 -13.29
N ILE A 128 -12.46 -6.28 -12.64
CA ILE A 128 -12.55 -5.61 -11.34
C ILE A 128 -11.77 -6.38 -10.27
N GLY A 129 -11.94 -7.69 -10.20
CA GLY A 129 -11.19 -8.55 -9.29
C GLY A 129 -9.68 -8.51 -9.54
N SER A 130 -9.25 -8.37 -10.78
CA SER A 130 -7.83 -8.28 -11.14
C SER A 130 -7.16 -6.98 -10.71
N ILE A 131 -7.93 -5.88 -10.54
CA ILE A 131 -7.44 -4.60 -10.00
C ILE A 131 -7.25 -4.71 -8.48
N ASP A 132 -7.93 -5.67 -7.84
CA ASP A 132 -7.85 -5.93 -6.40
C ASP A 132 -8.21 -4.69 -5.54
N MET A 133 -9.29 -4.04 -5.87
CA MET A 133 -9.75 -2.88 -5.12
C MET A 133 -10.56 -3.25 -3.88
N VAL A 134 -10.50 -2.41 -2.86
CA VAL A 134 -11.32 -2.48 -1.65
C VAL A 134 -12.36 -1.37 -1.69
N MET A 135 -13.64 -1.75 -1.71
CA MET A 135 -14.75 -0.78 -1.85
C MET A 135 -14.81 0.23 -0.70
N GLY A 136 -14.57 -0.20 0.54
CA GLY A 136 -14.53 0.70 1.69
C GLY A 136 -13.45 1.78 1.59
N GLU A 137 -12.34 1.48 0.94
CA GLU A 137 -11.28 2.48 0.67
C GLU A 137 -11.65 3.42 -0.48
N VAL A 138 -12.47 2.97 -1.43
CA VAL A 138 -12.96 3.79 -2.53
C VAL A 138 -14.01 4.78 -2.03
N ASP A 139 -14.88 4.33 -1.15
CA ASP A 139 -16.08 5.08 -0.69
C ASP A 139 -15.77 6.07 0.45
N ARG A 140 -14.66 6.00 1.16
CA ARG A 140 -14.23 6.85 2.29
C ARG A 140 -15.18 7.95 2.70
#